data_9214748d31dc586410791dae6286a47d
#
_entry.id   9214748d31dc586410791dae6286a47d
#
_cell.length_a   1.000
_cell.length_b   1.000
_cell.length_c   1.000
_cell.angle_alpha   90.00
_cell.angle_beta   90.00
_cell.angle_gamma   90.00
#
_symmetry.space_group_name_H-M   'P 1'
#
loop_
_entity.id
_entity.type
_entity.pdbx_description
1 polymer ?
#
loop_
_entity_poly.entity_id
_entity_poly.type
_entity_poly.pdbx_seq_one_letter_code
_entity_poly.pdbx_strand_id
1 'polypeptide(L)'
;MSLFRHLLLALFLLGAPPNVTAQITPGVYKASEPLENGTRNYLLLVTDSYMVRTVYDSNPAHFISTMGGFYTVESDSLKARLEFNSDFEKTGEKRHHAAIGYSDGNLIFNGNQDRPYVRQPELDQALDGLWLFATRGPDTGQERRGDGQPRKTLKFLQDGYFQWIAYNTETMDFLGSGGGRYAAVDGSYTEVIQFFSRDDSRVGAELNFQYVRQGKDWHHKGKNSRGEPMYEIWALR
;
A
#
# COMPACT_ATOMS: atom_id res chain seq x y z
N MET A 1 -43.42 62.29 23.47
CA MET A 1 -42.07 61.71 23.59
C MET A 1 -42.19 60.20 23.58
N SER A 2 -41.98 59.62 22.45
CA SER A 2 -42.11 58.15 22.21
C SER A 2 -40.75 57.56 22.03
N LEU A 3 -40.31 56.66 22.96
CA LEU A 3 -39.06 55.93 22.88
C LEU A 3 -39.28 54.69 22.00
N PHE A 4 -38.67 54.66 20.80
CA PHE A 4 -38.52 53.46 19.98
C PHE A 4 -37.41 52.60 20.55
N ARG A 5 -37.75 51.44 21.10
CA ARG A 5 -36.78 50.36 21.46
C ARG A 5 -36.49 49.50 20.22
N HIS A 6 -35.31 49.66 19.66
CA HIS A 6 -34.82 48.76 18.60
C HIS A 6 -34.34 47.44 19.24
N LEU A 7 -35.05 46.36 18.97
CA LEU A 7 -34.65 45.00 19.33
C LEU A 7 -33.75 44.47 18.24
N LEU A 8 -32.44 44.41 18.49
CA LEU A 8 -31.48 43.77 17.61
C LEU A 8 -31.56 42.25 17.79
N LEU A 9 -32.16 41.57 16.80
CA LEU A 9 -32.21 40.11 16.74
C LEU A 9 -30.86 39.62 16.17
N ALA A 10 -29.95 39.14 17.03
CA ALA A 10 -28.71 38.48 16.59
C ALA A 10 -29.05 37.08 16.09
N LEU A 11 -28.98 36.90 14.78
CA LEU A 11 -29.13 35.60 14.12
C LEU A 11 -27.80 34.81 14.29
N PHE A 12 -27.77 33.88 15.23
CA PHE A 12 -26.67 32.89 15.35
C PHE A 12 -26.81 31.90 14.22
N LEU A 13 -26.02 32.08 13.14
CA LEU A 13 -25.78 31.04 12.15
C LEU A 13 -24.96 29.93 12.81
N LEU A 14 -25.62 28.88 13.29
CA LEU A 14 -25.00 27.62 13.64
C LEU A 14 -24.49 26.99 12.33
N GLY A 15 -23.24 27.30 11.99
CA GLY A 15 -22.53 26.56 10.94
C GLY A 15 -22.49 25.10 11.34
N ALA A 16 -22.99 24.20 10.49
CA ALA A 16 -22.79 22.76 10.67
C ALA A 16 -21.28 22.48 10.75
N PRO A 17 -20.80 21.69 11.71
CA PRO A 17 -19.40 21.34 11.77
C PRO A 17 -19.02 20.67 10.44
N PRO A 18 -17.84 20.97 9.89
CA PRO A 18 -17.38 20.27 8.71
C PRO A 18 -17.40 18.77 9.01
N ASN A 19 -18.00 17.97 8.13
CA ASN A 19 -17.91 16.53 8.19
C ASN A 19 -16.42 16.17 8.03
N VAL A 20 -15.73 15.99 9.14
CA VAL A 20 -14.39 15.40 9.15
C VAL A 20 -14.60 13.93 8.78
N THR A 21 -14.45 13.60 7.51
CA THR A 21 -14.39 12.21 7.08
C THR A 21 -13.18 11.61 7.77
N ALA A 22 -13.40 10.61 8.61
CA ALA A 22 -12.32 9.85 9.22
C ALA A 22 -11.45 9.29 8.08
N GLN A 23 -10.18 9.64 8.05
CA GLN A 23 -9.22 9.15 7.06
C GLN A 23 -8.14 8.37 7.80
N ILE A 24 -7.71 7.26 7.23
CA ILE A 24 -6.54 6.58 7.78
C ILE A 24 -5.32 7.43 7.41
N THR A 25 -4.55 7.83 8.39
CA THR A 25 -3.30 8.57 8.14
C THR A 25 -2.38 7.75 7.24
N PRO A 26 -1.88 8.30 6.11
CA PRO A 26 -0.93 7.60 5.26
C PRO A 26 0.28 7.10 6.04
N GLY A 27 0.79 5.95 5.67
CA GLY A 27 1.93 5.34 6.34
C GLY A 27 1.89 3.82 6.29
N VAL A 28 2.77 3.22 7.05
CA VAL A 28 2.88 1.77 7.21
C VAL A 28 2.36 1.37 8.58
N TYR A 29 1.51 0.34 8.61
CA TYR A 29 0.96 -0.21 9.84
C TYR A 29 1.24 -1.70 9.91
N LYS A 30 1.57 -2.18 11.09
CA LYS A 30 1.84 -3.59 11.35
C LYS A 30 1.06 -4.09 12.55
N ALA A 31 0.55 -5.31 12.40
CA ALA A 31 0.09 -6.11 13.51
C ALA A 31 0.75 -7.49 13.43
N SER A 32 0.81 -8.21 14.53
CA SER A 32 1.32 -9.58 14.56
C SER A 32 0.58 -10.41 15.61
N GLU A 33 0.57 -11.71 15.40
CA GLU A 33 0.09 -12.66 16.38
C GLU A 33 1.07 -13.83 16.47
N PRO A 34 1.33 -14.38 17.66
CA PRO A 34 2.17 -15.55 17.82
C PRO A 34 1.44 -16.78 17.27
N LEU A 35 2.19 -17.70 16.65
CA LEU A 35 1.76 -19.03 16.27
C LEU A 35 2.48 -20.04 17.15
N GLU A 36 2.05 -21.29 17.14
CA GLU A 36 2.77 -22.39 17.80
C GLU A 36 4.23 -22.46 17.33
N ASN A 37 4.45 -22.27 16.02
CA ASN A 37 5.78 -22.17 15.41
C ASN A 37 5.84 -20.87 14.61
N GLY A 38 6.44 -19.81 15.17
CA GLY A 38 6.69 -18.55 14.48
C GLY A 38 5.70 -17.43 14.78
N THR A 39 5.49 -16.56 13.81
CA THR A 39 4.68 -15.35 13.95
C THR A 39 3.92 -15.07 12.66
N ARG A 40 2.63 -14.84 12.75
CA ARG A 40 1.84 -14.27 11.66
C ARG A 40 1.93 -12.76 11.66
N ASN A 41 2.26 -12.20 10.54
CA ASN A 41 2.42 -10.77 10.33
C ASN A 41 1.32 -10.23 9.43
N TYR A 42 0.83 -9.06 9.78
CA TYR A 42 -0.14 -8.28 9.02
C TYR A 42 0.51 -6.95 8.68
N LEU A 43 0.75 -6.70 7.40
CA LEU A 43 1.30 -5.47 6.89
C LEU A 43 0.21 -4.69 6.15
N LEU A 44 0.08 -3.41 6.43
CA LEU A 44 -0.82 -2.50 5.73
C LEU A 44 -0.03 -1.27 5.28
N LEU A 45 0.02 -1.06 3.97
CA LEU A 45 0.58 0.14 3.33
C LEU A 45 -0.58 1.02 2.90
N VAL A 46 -0.56 2.30 3.24
CA VAL A 46 -1.69 3.22 3.02
C VAL A 46 -1.20 4.56 2.51
N THR A 47 -1.80 5.03 1.40
CA THR A 47 -1.79 6.44 0.97
C THR A 47 -3.15 7.08 1.30
N ASP A 48 -3.39 8.32 0.86
CA ASP A 48 -4.70 8.99 1.02
C ASP A 48 -5.86 8.25 0.35
N SER A 49 -5.60 7.45 -0.67
CA SER A 49 -6.64 6.83 -1.49
C SER A 49 -6.39 5.39 -1.90
N TYR A 50 -5.23 4.84 -1.59
CA TYR A 50 -4.84 3.48 -1.99
C TYR A 50 -4.28 2.70 -0.81
N MET A 51 -4.66 1.43 -0.70
CA MET A 51 -4.18 0.55 0.35
C MET A 51 -3.74 -0.81 -0.19
N VAL A 52 -2.77 -1.40 0.48
CA VAL A 52 -2.39 -2.80 0.30
C VAL A 52 -2.28 -3.46 1.66
N ARG A 53 -3.04 -4.52 1.88
CA ARG A 53 -2.96 -5.37 3.07
C ARG A 53 -2.36 -6.72 2.69
N THR A 54 -1.35 -7.17 3.44
CA THR A 54 -0.67 -8.44 3.22
C THR A 54 -0.57 -9.22 4.52
N VAL A 55 -0.76 -10.53 4.43
CA VAL A 55 -0.60 -11.46 5.54
C VAL A 55 0.46 -12.50 5.17
N TYR A 56 1.42 -12.70 6.05
CA TYR A 56 2.48 -13.69 5.88
C TYR A 56 3.01 -14.19 7.23
N ASP A 57 3.51 -15.41 7.25
CA ASP A 57 4.15 -15.99 8.42
C ASP A 57 5.68 -15.81 8.33
N SER A 58 6.31 -15.75 9.50
CA SER A 58 7.77 -15.81 9.66
C SER A 58 8.12 -16.92 10.63
N ASN A 59 9.22 -17.64 10.34
CA ASN A 59 9.75 -18.73 11.14
C ASN A 59 8.75 -19.89 11.38
N PRO A 60 8.32 -20.67 10.34
CA PRO A 60 8.82 -20.61 8.95
C PRO A 60 8.20 -19.51 8.13
N ALA A 61 8.92 -19.09 7.09
CA ALA A 61 8.41 -18.12 6.12
C ALA A 61 7.29 -18.75 5.30
N HIS A 62 6.16 -18.06 5.16
CA HIS A 62 5.06 -18.49 4.30
C HIS A 62 4.19 -17.29 3.90
N PHE A 63 3.99 -17.08 2.60
CA PHE A 63 3.03 -16.09 2.11
C PHE A 63 1.61 -16.64 2.24
N ILE A 64 0.69 -15.84 2.81
CA ILE A 64 -0.71 -16.25 3.01
C ILE A 64 -1.62 -15.55 2.02
N SER A 65 -1.70 -14.22 2.07
CA SER A 65 -2.61 -13.48 1.20
C SER A 65 -2.21 -12.02 1.05
N THR A 66 -2.70 -11.39 -0.03
CA THR A 66 -2.64 -9.95 -0.21
C THR A 66 -3.84 -9.45 -0.99
N MET A 67 -4.32 -8.26 -0.62
CA MET A 67 -5.36 -7.54 -1.35
C MET A 67 -5.04 -6.05 -1.36
N GLY A 68 -5.54 -5.34 -2.36
CA GLY A 68 -5.36 -3.89 -2.40
C GLY A 68 -6.13 -3.22 -3.52
N GLY A 69 -6.24 -1.91 -3.41
CA GLY A 69 -6.96 -1.06 -4.33
C GLY A 69 -7.29 0.29 -3.74
N PHE A 70 -8.13 1.04 -4.45
CA PHE A 70 -8.59 2.36 -3.99
C PHE A 70 -9.60 2.22 -2.88
N TYR A 71 -9.50 3.07 -1.86
CA TYR A 71 -10.41 3.07 -0.73
C TYR A 71 -10.93 4.47 -0.39
N THR A 72 -12.03 4.49 0.31
CA THR A 72 -12.59 5.65 1.02
C THR A 72 -12.94 5.25 2.44
N VAL A 73 -13.01 6.22 3.33
CA VAL A 73 -13.56 6.04 4.68
C VAL A 73 -14.76 6.95 4.83
N GLU A 74 -15.89 6.38 5.19
CA GLU A 74 -17.13 7.10 5.47
C GLU A 74 -17.58 6.77 6.89
N SER A 75 -17.59 7.76 7.77
CA SER A 75 -17.70 7.55 9.21
C SER A 75 -16.61 6.57 9.66
N ASP A 76 -16.93 5.48 10.31
CA ASP A 76 -15.98 4.46 10.75
C ASP A 76 -15.96 3.23 9.84
N SER A 77 -16.31 3.39 8.55
CA SER A 77 -16.35 2.32 7.56
C SER A 77 -15.37 2.54 6.43
N LEU A 78 -14.37 1.68 6.33
CA LEU A 78 -13.50 1.57 5.17
C LEU A 78 -14.24 0.82 4.07
N LYS A 79 -14.23 1.39 2.86
CA LYS A 79 -14.77 0.79 1.64
C LYS A 79 -13.68 0.77 0.58
N ALA A 80 -13.19 -0.40 0.22
CA ALA A 80 -12.17 -0.56 -0.81
C ALA A 80 -12.74 -1.21 -2.08
N ARG A 81 -12.38 -0.63 -3.23
CA ARG A 81 -12.54 -1.26 -4.54
C ARG A 81 -11.22 -1.92 -4.90
N LEU A 82 -11.20 -3.24 -4.85
CA LEU A 82 -9.98 -4.01 -5.05
C LEU A 82 -9.55 -4.00 -6.53
N GLU A 83 -8.28 -3.81 -6.77
CA GLU A 83 -7.62 -4.05 -8.06
C GLU A 83 -7.04 -5.46 -8.13
N PHE A 84 -6.73 -6.03 -6.98
CA PHE A 84 -6.26 -7.41 -6.83
C PHE A 84 -6.67 -7.99 -5.47
N ASN A 85 -6.82 -9.31 -5.46
CA ASN A 85 -7.07 -10.11 -4.28
C ASN A 85 -6.50 -11.51 -4.54
N SER A 86 -5.47 -11.94 -3.80
CA SER A 86 -4.86 -13.26 -3.99
C SER A 86 -5.81 -14.42 -3.68
N ASP A 87 -6.87 -14.17 -2.92
CA ASP A 87 -7.91 -15.15 -2.59
C ASP A 87 -9.17 -15.00 -3.45
N PHE A 88 -9.11 -14.23 -4.56
CA PHE A 88 -10.28 -13.95 -5.39
C PHE A 88 -10.99 -15.21 -5.90
N GLU A 89 -10.27 -16.22 -6.34
CA GLU A 89 -10.85 -17.49 -6.80
C GLU A 89 -11.68 -18.18 -5.71
N LYS A 90 -11.32 -18.02 -4.43
CA LYS A 90 -12.03 -18.60 -3.29
C LYS A 90 -13.20 -17.74 -2.82
N THR A 91 -13.03 -16.40 -2.87
CA THR A 91 -13.94 -15.45 -2.20
C THR A 91 -14.89 -14.73 -3.17
N GLY A 92 -14.47 -14.54 -4.43
CA GLY A 92 -15.15 -13.68 -5.38
C GLY A 92 -15.13 -12.18 -5.00
N GLU A 93 -14.35 -11.79 -4.00
CA GLU A 93 -14.40 -10.47 -3.38
C GLU A 93 -13.66 -9.42 -4.24
N LYS A 94 -14.44 -8.49 -4.84
CA LYS A 94 -13.96 -7.31 -5.58
C LYS A 94 -14.07 -6.01 -4.78
N ARG A 95 -14.76 -6.05 -3.66
CA ARG A 95 -14.94 -4.92 -2.74
C ARG A 95 -14.73 -5.42 -1.33
N HIS A 96 -13.94 -4.69 -0.57
CA HIS A 96 -13.70 -4.99 0.83
C HIS A 96 -14.30 -3.91 1.73
N HIS A 97 -15.01 -4.33 2.75
CA HIS A 97 -15.60 -3.45 3.74
C HIS A 97 -15.10 -3.85 5.13
N ALA A 98 -14.70 -2.87 5.91
CA ALA A 98 -14.27 -3.10 7.28
C ALA A 98 -14.66 -1.91 8.15
N ALA A 99 -15.15 -2.19 9.35
CA ALA A 99 -15.21 -1.15 10.37
C ALA A 99 -13.80 -0.81 10.81
N ILE A 100 -13.50 0.47 10.97
CA ILE A 100 -12.23 0.96 11.49
C ILE A 100 -12.46 1.75 12.76
N GLY A 101 -11.49 1.73 13.65
CA GLY A 101 -11.47 2.51 14.88
C GLY A 101 -10.04 2.69 15.34
N TYR A 102 -9.87 3.39 16.45
CA TYR A 102 -8.57 3.60 17.07
C TYR A 102 -8.63 3.24 18.55
N SER A 103 -7.61 2.57 19.05
CA SER A 103 -7.39 2.30 20.47
C SER A 103 -5.94 2.61 20.79
N ASP A 104 -5.69 3.49 21.77
CA ASP A 104 -4.35 3.95 22.14
C ASP A 104 -3.49 4.43 20.95
N GLY A 105 -4.14 5.09 19.97
CA GLY A 105 -3.50 5.58 18.75
C GLY A 105 -3.25 4.52 17.67
N ASN A 106 -3.57 3.25 17.92
CA ASN A 106 -3.41 2.16 16.98
C ASN A 106 -4.69 1.92 16.18
N LEU A 107 -4.55 1.59 14.90
CA LEU A 107 -5.68 1.31 14.01
C LEU A 107 -6.25 -0.08 14.30
N ILE A 108 -7.57 -0.15 14.48
CA ILE A 108 -8.31 -1.38 14.77
C ILE A 108 -9.26 -1.67 13.60
N PHE A 109 -9.29 -2.91 13.14
CA PHE A 109 -10.26 -3.38 12.15
C PHE A 109 -11.31 -4.28 12.80
N ASN A 110 -12.59 -4.02 12.45
CA ASN A 110 -13.75 -4.82 12.88
C ASN A 110 -13.82 -5.05 14.40
N GLY A 111 -13.38 -4.07 15.19
CA GLY A 111 -13.40 -4.13 16.65
C GLY A 111 -12.41 -5.11 17.27
N ASN A 112 -11.48 -5.68 16.49
CA ASN A 112 -10.51 -6.64 17.01
C ASN A 112 -9.41 -5.94 17.82
N GLN A 113 -9.62 -5.82 19.14
CA GLN A 113 -8.71 -5.19 20.08
C GLN A 113 -7.43 -6.01 20.32
N ASP A 114 -7.48 -7.32 20.10
CA ASP A 114 -6.35 -8.22 20.33
C ASP A 114 -5.27 -8.13 19.23
N ARG A 115 -5.61 -7.47 18.11
CA ARG A 115 -4.70 -7.28 16.98
C ARG A 115 -4.69 -5.84 16.48
N PRO A 116 -4.14 -4.90 17.27
CA PRO A 116 -3.99 -3.52 16.85
C PRO A 116 -2.91 -3.39 15.79
N TYR A 117 -3.18 -2.57 14.79
CA TYR A 117 -2.21 -2.19 13.77
C TYR A 117 -1.42 -0.97 14.24
N VAL A 118 -0.18 -1.19 14.62
CA VAL A 118 0.74 -0.15 15.11
C VAL A 118 1.36 0.58 13.93
N ARG A 119 1.22 1.91 13.90
CA ARG A 119 1.86 2.74 12.87
C ARG A 119 3.37 2.66 13.03
N GLN A 120 4.06 2.41 11.93
CA GLN A 120 5.51 2.37 11.91
C GLN A 120 6.07 3.80 11.84
N PRO A 121 7.31 4.03 12.31
CA PRO A 121 7.97 5.33 12.18
C PRO A 121 8.02 5.79 10.71
N GLU A 122 7.78 7.08 10.50
CA GLU A 122 7.98 7.70 9.18
C GLU A 122 9.45 7.64 8.79
N LEU A 123 9.68 7.32 7.54
CA LEU A 123 11.00 7.31 6.93
C LEU A 123 10.89 7.77 5.48
N ASP A 124 11.06 9.08 5.27
CA ASP A 124 11.00 9.66 3.93
C ASP A 124 12.16 9.16 3.07
N GLN A 125 11.86 8.62 1.91
CA GLN A 125 12.82 8.12 0.95
C GLN A 125 12.52 8.57 -0.47
N ALA A 126 13.56 8.70 -1.29
CA ALA A 126 13.49 9.24 -2.64
C ALA A 126 12.52 8.49 -3.58
N LEU A 127 12.19 7.24 -3.26
CA LEU A 127 11.32 6.39 -4.07
C LEU A 127 9.97 6.10 -3.41
N ASP A 128 9.61 6.73 -2.29
CA ASP A 128 8.27 6.56 -1.72
C ASP A 128 7.20 6.90 -2.75
N GLY A 129 6.17 6.05 -2.85
CA GLY A 129 5.06 6.22 -3.79
C GLY A 129 4.55 4.91 -4.40
N LEU A 130 3.58 5.08 -5.29
CA LEU A 130 2.97 4.01 -6.09
C LEU A 130 3.60 4.03 -7.49
N TRP A 131 4.29 2.98 -7.87
CA TRP A 131 5.00 2.88 -9.14
C TRP A 131 4.42 1.76 -10.00
N LEU A 132 4.01 2.09 -11.22
CA LEU A 132 3.59 1.10 -12.21
C LEU A 132 4.74 0.78 -13.15
N PHE A 133 4.98 -0.52 -13.39
CA PHE A 133 5.91 -0.93 -14.43
C PHE A 133 5.45 -0.36 -15.78
N ALA A 134 6.30 0.48 -16.37
CA ALA A 134 6.02 1.14 -17.64
C ALA A 134 6.61 0.36 -18.82
N THR A 135 7.91 0.14 -18.81
CA THR A 135 8.60 -0.52 -19.92
C THR A 135 9.97 -1.06 -19.48
N ARG A 136 10.61 -1.83 -20.35
CA ARG A 136 12.03 -2.16 -20.22
C ARG A 136 12.88 -1.02 -20.81
N GLY A 137 13.97 -0.70 -20.14
CA GLY A 137 14.91 0.29 -20.63
C GLY A 137 15.96 -0.30 -21.61
N PRO A 138 16.63 0.56 -22.39
CA PRO A 138 16.35 2.00 -22.50
C PRO A 138 15.02 2.28 -23.19
N ASP A 139 14.38 3.42 -22.86
CA ASP A 139 13.19 3.87 -23.59
C ASP A 139 13.62 4.44 -24.95
N THR A 140 13.20 3.76 -26.01
CA THR A 140 13.50 4.12 -27.41
C THR A 140 12.23 4.37 -28.22
N GLY A 141 11.10 4.67 -27.52
CA GLY A 141 9.80 4.92 -28.13
C GLY A 141 8.89 3.67 -28.23
N GLN A 142 9.24 2.58 -27.54
CA GLN A 142 8.37 1.41 -27.45
C GLN A 142 7.11 1.73 -26.61
N GLU A 143 6.08 0.91 -26.80
CA GLU A 143 4.85 1.05 -26.02
C GLU A 143 5.12 0.94 -24.53
N ARG A 144 4.58 1.90 -23.77
CA ARG A 144 4.65 1.93 -22.32
C ARG A 144 3.32 1.45 -21.72
N ARG A 145 3.41 0.62 -20.70
CA ARG A 145 2.25 0.28 -19.88
C ARG A 145 1.90 1.44 -18.97
N GLY A 146 0.63 1.55 -18.63
CA GLY A 146 0.13 2.59 -17.75
C GLY A 146 -1.10 2.15 -16.99
N ASP A 147 -1.74 3.09 -16.31
CA ASP A 147 -2.89 2.81 -15.45
C ASP A 147 -4.14 2.36 -16.22
N GLY A 148 -4.26 2.73 -17.50
CA GLY A 148 -5.38 2.34 -18.36
C GLY A 148 -5.37 0.87 -18.80
N GLN A 149 -4.26 0.15 -18.65
CA GLN A 149 -4.18 -1.26 -19.06
C GLN A 149 -4.53 -2.18 -17.90
N PRO A 150 -5.27 -3.29 -18.15
CA PRO A 150 -5.72 -4.19 -17.09
C PRO A 150 -4.56 -4.97 -16.46
N ARG A 151 -3.55 -5.37 -17.25
CA ARG A 151 -2.36 -6.08 -16.75
C ARG A 151 -1.37 -5.10 -16.16
N LYS A 152 -1.20 -5.15 -14.84
CA LYS A 152 -0.34 -4.25 -14.09
C LYS A 152 0.74 -4.99 -13.30
N THR A 153 1.84 -4.30 -13.06
CA THR A 153 2.76 -4.63 -11.98
C THR A 153 2.98 -3.34 -11.19
N LEU A 154 2.55 -3.35 -9.95
CA LEU A 154 2.67 -2.24 -9.02
C LEU A 154 3.84 -2.48 -8.09
N LYS A 155 4.64 -1.45 -7.78
CA LYS A 155 5.50 -1.36 -6.61
C LYS A 155 4.96 -0.26 -5.71
N PHE A 156 4.60 -0.60 -4.49
CA PHE A 156 4.26 0.34 -3.44
C PHE A 156 5.45 0.45 -2.49
N LEU A 157 6.01 1.65 -2.38
CA LEU A 157 7.14 1.96 -1.50
C LEU A 157 6.70 3.02 -0.50
N GLN A 158 6.91 2.79 0.79
CA GLN A 158 6.59 3.76 1.83
C GLN A 158 7.34 3.46 3.12
N ASP A 159 7.92 4.49 3.74
CA ASP A 159 8.54 4.42 5.07
C ASP A 159 9.53 3.24 5.22
N GLY A 160 10.30 2.94 4.17
CA GLY A 160 11.25 1.84 4.13
C GLY A 160 10.63 0.45 4.04
N TYR A 161 9.35 0.34 3.66
CA TYR A 161 8.69 -0.91 3.30
C TYR A 161 8.33 -0.89 1.82
N PHE A 162 8.45 -2.02 1.16
CA PHE A 162 8.03 -2.17 -0.22
C PHE A 162 7.19 -3.43 -0.43
N GLN A 163 6.37 -3.38 -1.45
CA GLN A 163 5.71 -4.55 -2.00
C GLN A 163 5.54 -4.38 -3.50
N TRP A 164 5.91 -5.39 -4.29
CA TRP A 164 5.51 -5.49 -5.67
C TRP A 164 4.35 -6.48 -5.81
N ILE A 165 3.41 -6.17 -6.69
CA ILE A 165 2.24 -7.00 -6.99
C ILE A 165 2.03 -7.03 -8.50
N ALA A 166 1.90 -8.23 -9.07
CA ALA A 166 1.55 -8.45 -10.47
C ALA A 166 0.13 -9.01 -10.56
N TYR A 167 -0.75 -8.34 -11.30
CA TYR A 167 -2.18 -8.64 -11.34
C TYR A 167 -2.84 -8.21 -12.64
N ASN A 168 -4.11 -8.62 -12.84
CA ASN A 168 -4.99 -8.17 -13.91
C ASN A 168 -6.31 -7.68 -13.31
N THR A 169 -6.68 -6.42 -13.57
CA THR A 169 -7.88 -5.79 -12.98
C THR A 169 -9.21 -6.22 -13.63
N GLU A 170 -9.20 -6.76 -14.84
CA GLU A 170 -10.39 -7.26 -15.52
C GLU A 170 -10.77 -8.67 -15.05
N THR A 171 -9.78 -9.56 -15.04
CA THR A 171 -9.96 -10.96 -14.64
C THR A 171 -9.82 -11.18 -13.15
N MET A 172 -9.26 -10.21 -12.43
CA MET A 172 -8.85 -10.32 -11.02
C MET A 172 -7.75 -11.38 -10.78
N ASP A 173 -7.02 -11.78 -11.83
CA ASP A 173 -5.91 -12.71 -11.68
C ASP A 173 -4.81 -12.13 -10.80
N PHE A 174 -4.44 -12.83 -9.75
CA PHE A 174 -3.26 -12.58 -8.96
C PHE A 174 -2.09 -13.38 -9.52
N LEU A 175 -1.05 -12.69 -9.99
CA LEU A 175 0.07 -13.32 -10.70
C LEU A 175 1.33 -13.42 -9.85
N GLY A 176 1.32 -12.83 -8.68
CA GLY A 176 2.39 -12.93 -7.69
C GLY A 176 2.70 -11.62 -6.99
N SER A 177 3.34 -11.74 -5.85
CA SER A 177 3.79 -10.62 -5.02
C SER A 177 5.03 -11.01 -4.21
N GLY A 178 5.79 -10.01 -3.83
CA GLY A 178 6.87 -10.09 -2.86
C GLY A 178 7.11 -8.72 -2.25
N GLY A 179 7.67 -8.71 -1.05
CA GLY A 179 7.89 -7.46 -0.34
C GLY A 179 8.73 -7.64 0.91
N GLY A 180 8.95 -6.53 1.59
CA GLY A 180 9.76 -6.48 2.79
C GLY A 180 10.25 -5.07 3.09
N ARG A 181 11.56 -4.96 3.39
CA ARG A 181 12.21 -3.68 3.68
C ARG A 181 12.97 -3.18 2.45
N TYR A 182 13.07 -1.85 2.30
CA TYR A 182 13.92 -1.25 1.28
C TYR A 182 14.67 -0.03 1.84
N ALA A 183 15.72 0.32 1.14
CA ALA A 183 16.43 1.59 1.29
C ALA A 183 16.77 2.15 -0.10
N ALA A 184 16.60 3.46 -0.27
CA ALA A 184 16.94 4.20 -1.48
C ALA A 184 17.83 5.38 -1.12
N VAL A 185 19.16 5.20 -1.23
CA VAL A 185 20.16 6.19 -0.81
C VAL A 185 21.20 6.35 -1.93
N ASP A 186 21.48 7.60 -2.32
CA ASP A 186 22.56 7.98 -3.24
C ASP A 186 22.62 7.13 -4.54
N GLY A 187 21.44 6.84 -5.13
CA GLY A 187 21.36 6.06 -6.36
C GLY A 187 21.44 4.55 -6.16
N SER A 188 21.60 4.07 -4.93
CA SER A 188 21.53 2.66 -4.56
C SER A 188 20.14 2.33 -4.03
N TYR A 189 19.53 1.24 -4.52
CA TYR A 189 18.25 0.71 -4.08
C TYR A 189 18.43 -0.73 -3.62
N THR A 190 18.13 -0.99 -2.37
CA THR A 190 18.28 -2.32 -1.75
C THR A 190 16.92 -2.83 -1.29
N GLU A 191 16.61 -4.09 -1.56
CA GLU A 191 15.43 -4.81 -1.07
C GLU A 191 15.86 -5.96 -0.15
N VAL A 192 15.23 -6.09 1.01
CA VAL A 192 15.33 -7.26 1.89
C VAL A 192 13.99 -7.96 1.92
N ILE A 193 13.92 -9.16 1.37
CA ILE A 193 12.66 -9.90 1.17
C ILE A 193 12.17 -10.49 2.48
N GLN A 194 10.93 -10.18 2.88
CA GLN A 194 10.26 -10.72 4.07
C GLN A 194 9.14 -11.70 3.72
N PHE A 195 8.58 -11.61 2.52
CA PHE A 195 7.59 -12.55 1.99
C PHE A 195 7.68 -12.61 0.47
N PHE A 196 7.34 -13.78 -0.08
CA PHE A 196 7.33 -13.99 -1.54
C PHE A 196 6.30 -15.07 -1.89
N SER A 197 5.29 -14.74 -2.70
CA SER A 197 4.11 -15.58 -2.91
C SER A 197 4.35 -16.87 -3.71
N ARG A 198 5.49 -16.98 -4.38
CA ARG A 198 5.78 -18.12 -5.27
C ARG A 198 6.85 -19.05 -4.74
N ASP A 199 7.66 -18.57 -3.79
CA ASP A 199 8.83 -19.33 -3.33
C ASP A 199 9.33 -18.74 -1.99
N ASP A 200 8.95 -19.38 -0.91
CA ASP A 200 9.30 -18.95 0.45
C ASP A 200 10.83 -18.97 0.70
N SER A 201 11.61 -19.74 -0.10
CA SER A 201 13.07 -19.78 0.00
C SER A 201 13.75 -18.44 -0.38
N ARG A 202 13.00 -17.51 -1.00
CA ARG A 202 13.47 -16.17 -1.32
C ARG A 202 13.49 -15.24 -0.10
N VAL A 203 12.84 -15.59 0.98
CA VAL A 203 12.80 -14.80 2.21
C VAL A 203 14.20 -14.74 2.83
N GLY A 204 14.59 -13.54 3.25
CA GLY A 204 15.94 -13.24 3.73
C GLY A 204 16.93 -12.81 2.64
N ALA A 205 16.59 -12.95 1.36
CA ALA A 205 17.45 -12.47 0.29
C ALA A 205 17.56 -10.94 0.31
N GLU A 206 18.77 -10.45 0.12
CA GLU A 206 19.09 -9.05 -0.12
C GLU A 206 19.38 -8.84 -1.60
N LEU A 207 18.68 -7.89 -2.22
CA LEU A 207 18.79 -7.56 -3.63
C LEU A 207 19.26 -6.13 -3.79
N ASN A 208 20.33 -5.92 -4.54
CA ASN A 208 20.94 -4.62 -4.73
C ASN A 208 20.79 -4.16 -6.18
N PHE A 209 20.31 -2.91 -6.33
CA PHE A 209 20.04 -2.28 -7.61
C PHE A 209 20.57 -0.84 -7.63
N GLN A 210 20.67 -0.29 -8.81
CA GLN A 210 20.87 1.13 -9.04
C GLN A 210 19.53 1.79 -9.41
N TYR A 211 19.33 3.01 -8.96
CA TYR A 211 18.17 3.80 -9.37
C TYR A 211 18.55 5.22 -9.79
N VAL A 212 17.78 5.75 -10.70
CA VAL A 212 17.76 7.17 -11.04
C VAL A 212 16.30 7.60 -11.18
N ARG A 213 15.91 8.67 -10.51
CA ARG A 213 14.59 9.29 -10.70
C ARG A 213 14.69 10.41 -11.70
N GLN A 214 13.89 10.37 -12.77
CA GLN A 214 13.80 11.40 -13.80
C GLN A 214 12.33 11.86 -13.92
N GLY A 215 11.99 12.93 -13.22
CA GLY A 215 10.62 13.41 -13.14
C GLY A 215 9.68 12.38 -12.50
N LYS A 216 8.75 11.84 -13.29
CA LYS A 216 7.81 10.78 -12.87
C LYS A 216 8.30 9.38 -13.19
N ASP A 217 9.49 9.22 -13.74
CA ASP A 217 10.07 7.92 -14.06
C ASP A 217 11.14 7.52 -13.05
N TRP A 218 11.09 6.27 -12.64
CA TRP A 218 12.12 5.59 -11.89
C TRP A 218 12.82 4.58 -12.80
N HIS A 219 14.08 4.83 -13.10
CA HIS A 219 14.96 3.94 -13.84
C HIS A 219 15.64 2.97 -12.87
N HIS A 220 15.27 1.71 -12.95
CA HIS A 220 15.69 0.63 -12.06
C HIS A 220 16.62 -0.33 -12.80
N LYS A 221 17.87 -0.42 -12.39
CA LYS A 221 18.90 -1.23 -13.05
C LYS A 221 19.56 -2.20 -12.07
N GLY A 222 19.85 -3.41 -12.53
CA GLY A 222 20.51 -4.43 -11.71
C GLY A 222 20.53 -5.78 -12.37
N LYS A 223 20.35 -6.82 -11.57
CA LYS A 223 20.19 -8.20 -12.04
C LYS A 223 18.83 -8.75 -11.62
N ASN A 224 18.21 -9.52 -12.49
CA ASN A 224 17.00 -10.26 -12.15
C ASN A 224 17.30 -11.48 -11.26
N SER A 225 16.26 -12.24 -10.88
CA SER A 225 16.41 -13.44 -10.04
C SER A 225 17.25 -14.56 -10.67
N ARG A 226 17.57 -14.49 -11.96
CA ARG A 226 18.45 -15.43 -12.68
C ARG A 226 19.87 -14.92 -12.84
N GLY A 227 20.18 -13.72 -12.30
CA GLY A 227 21.47 -13.07 -12.42
C GLY A 227 21.71 -12.35 -13.75
N GLU A 228 20.69 -12.27 -14.62
CA GLU A 228 20.77 -11.57 -15.91
C GLU A 228 20.61 -10.06 -15.73
N PRO A 229 21.28 -9.24 -16.57
CA PRO A 229 21.09 -7.80 -16.54
C PRO A 229 19.62 -7.41 -16.69
N MET A 230 19.17 -6.48 -15.86
CA MET A 230 17.81 -5.95 -15.86
C MET A 230 17.86 -4.43 -15.92
N TYR A 231 17.02 -3.85 -16.77
CA TYR A 231 16.72 -2.43 -16.78
C TYR A 231 15.23 -2.24 -16.98
N GLU A 232 14.59 -1.65 -15.99
CA GLU A 232 13.15 -1.39 -15.96
C GLU A 232 12.90 0.10 -15.74
N ILE A 233 11.83 0.61 -16.32
CA ILE A 233 11.33 1.97 -16.09
C ILE A 233 9.96 1.83 -15.46
N TRP A 234 9.80 2.47 -14.31
CA TRP A 234 8.59 2.51 -13.52
C TRP A 234 8.04 3.92 -13.53
N ALA A 235 6.77 4.10 -13.78
CA ALA A 235 6.10 5.40 -13.78
C ALA A 235 5.36 5.64 -12.47
N LEU A 236 5.54 6.83 -11.89
CA LEU A 236 4.78 7.25 -10.70
C LEU A 236 3.29 7.36 -11.07
N ARG A 237 2.45 6.71 -10.27
CA ARG A 237 1.00 6.65 -10.43
C ARG A 237 0.30 7.90 -9.92
#